data_2376703197f9fc06ab93114910c33705
#
_entry.id   2376703197f9fc06ab93114910c33705
#
_cell.length_a   1.000
_cell.length_b   1.000
_cell.length_c   1.000
_cell.angle_alpha   90.00
_cell.angle_beta   90.00
_cell.angle_gamma   90.00
#
_symmetry.space_group_name_H-M   'P 1'
#
loop_
_entity.id
_entity.type
_entity.pdbx_description
1 polymer ?
#
loop_
_entity_poly.entity_id
_entity_poly.type
_entity_poly.pdbx_seq_one_letter_code
_entity_poly.pdbx_strand_id
1 'polypeptide(L)'
;MPPLLGDMAGLGKASGANENNPNEHWVGTWSNALHQPDLGVPGLANPGFNNQTLRQIVHISVGGRRVRVRLSTFGASGLVIGAAHIALHATGAAILTGSDRTLTFGGTPSITIPPGALVVSDPVELNVPELSDLAVSIFVPGNTGPAAWHFEGRQTSFISPSGRFYSKRRDAG
;
A
#
# COMPACT_ATOMS: atom_id res chain seq x y z
N MET A 1 8.00 12.65 -8.85
CA MET A 1 6.94 12.50 -7.84
C MET A 1 6.24 11.19 -8.09
N PRO A 2 6.21 10.24 -7.18
CA PRO A 2 5.58 8.96 -7.44
C PRO A 2 4.05 9.08 -7.31
N PRO A 3 3.33 8.42 -8.17
CA PRO A 3 1.88 8.33 -8.11
C PRO A 3 1.43 7.40 -6.98
N LEU A 4 0.30 7.70 -6.41
CA LEU A 4 -0.35 6.90 -5.40
C LEU A 4 -1.46 6.08 -6.04
N LEU A 5 -1.40 4.78 -5.85
CA LEU A 5 -2.50 3.86 -6.10
C LEU A 5 -3.34 3.78 -4.82
N GLY A 6 -4.44 4.49 -4.80
CA GLY A 6 -5.45 4.26 -3.79
C GLY A 6 -5.28 4.98 -2.45
N ASP A 7 -6.38 5.00 -1.75
CA ASP A 7 -6.51 5.44 -0.36
C ASP A 7 -6.11 4.29 0.56
N MET A 8 -5.17 4.54 1.48
CA MET A 8 -4.77 3.57 2.48
C MET A 8 -5.19 4.03 3.85
N ALA A 9 -6.17 3.41 4.40
CA ALA A 9 -6.61 3.68 5.77
C ALA A 9 -6.91 2.39 6.51
N GLY A 10 -6.46 2.30 7.72
CA GLY A 10 -6.94 1.35 8.70
C GLY A 10 -5.90 0.50 9.38
N LEU A 11 -5.40 0.98 10.48
CA LEU A 11 -4.72 0.18 11.49
C LEU A 11 -5.63 0.05 12.70
N GLY A 12 -5.78 -1.15 13.19
CA GLY A 12 -6.59 -1.43 14.36
C GLY A 12 -5.75 -1.90 15.53
N LYS A 13 -6.12 -1.47 16.72
CA LYS A 13 -5.61 -2.05 17.95
C LYS A 13 -6.22 -3.43 18.10
N ALA A 14 -5.45 -4.48 17.87
CA ALA A 14 -5.96 -5.84 17.87
C ALA A 14 -5.78 -6.55 19.19
N SER A 15 -6.82 -7.24 19.58
CA SER A 15 -6.79 -8.34 20.51
C SER A 15 -7.39 -9.57 19.80
N GLY A 16 -6.60 -10.61 19.57
CA GLY A 16 -7.02 -11.97 19.23
C GLY A 16 -7.93 -12.19 18.03
N ALA A 17 -7.62 -13.18 17.24
CA ALA A 17 -8.30 -13.58 16.02
C ALA A 17 -9.77 -13.97 16.23
N ASN A 18 -10.70 -13.04 16.05
CA ASN A 18 -12.09 -13.35 15.72
C ASN A 18 -12.74 -12.13 15.09
N GLU A 19 -13.20 -12.21 13.85
CA GLU A 19 -13.86 -11.11 13.15
C GLU A 19 -15.14 -10.63 13.85
N ASN A 20 -15.64 -11.40 14.80
CA ASN A 20 -16.83 -11.13 15.63
C ASN A 20 -16.49 -10.74 17.07
N ASN A 21 -15.25 -10.32 17.37
CA ASN A 21 -14.93 -9.88 18.72
C ASN A 21 -15.48 -8.46 18.94
N PRO A 22 -16.51 -8.27 19.81
CA PRO A 22 -17.09 -6.95 20.03
C PRO A 22 -16.13 -5.93 20.66
N ASN A 23 -14.95 -6.38 21.10
CA ASN A 23 -13.90 -5.53 21.66
C ASN A 23 -12.80 -5.20 20.63
N GLU A 24 -12.92 -5.62 19.38
CA GLU A 24 -11.95 -5.28 18.35
C GLU A 24 -12.38 -3.99 17.66
N HIS A 25 -11.55 -2.95 17.79
CA HIS A 25 -11.78 -1.65 17.17
C HIS A 25 -10.72 -1.38 16.11
N TRP A 26 -11.16 -1.12 14.88
CA TRP A 26 -10.30 -0.66 13.79
C TRP A 26 -10.27 0.86 13.76
N VAL A 27 -9.07 1.42 13.76
CA VAL A 27 -8.82 2.86 13.75
C VAL A 27 -8.05 3.23 12.50
N GLY A 28 -8.49 4.25 11.78
CA GLY A 28 -7.70 4.83 10.70
C GLY A 28 -6.48 5.53 11.27
N THR A 29 -5.29 5.20 10.76
CA THR A 29 -4.03 5.76 11.27
C THR A 29 -3.28 6.55 10.21
N TRP A 30 -3.56 6.30 8.94
CA TRP A 30 -3.06 7.04 7.80
C TRP A 30 -4.08 7.00 6.67
N SER A 31 -4.24 8.11 5.98
CA SER A 31 -5.07 8.19 4.77
C SER A 31 -4.53 9.25 3.83
N ASN A 32 -4.95 9.17 2.58
CA ASN A 32 -4.58 10.10 1.55
C ASN A 32 -5.77 10.41 0.64
N ALA A 33 -5.91 11.67 0.26
CA ALA A 33 -6.88 12.09 -0.74
C ALA A 33 -6.30 11.89 -2.14
N LEU A 34 -6.98 11.10 -2.96
CA LEU A 34 -6.58 10.87 -4.35
C LEU A 34 -6.92 12.06 -5.23
N HIS A 35 -5.96 12.46 -6.05
CA HIS A 35 -6.20 13.34 -7.19
C HIS A 35 -6.30 12.51 -8.47
N GLN A 36 -7.13 12.95 -9.39
CA GLN A 36 -7.16 12.40 -10.74
C GLN A 36 -5.79 12.55 -11.40
N PRO A 37 -5.41 11.64 -12.30
CA PRO A 37 -4.25 11.87 -13.16
C PRO A 37 -4.41 13.20 -13.87
N ASP A 38 -3.54 14.15 -13.59
CA ASP A 38 -3.58 15.43 -14.26
C ASP A 38 -2.92 15.27 -15.64
N LEU A 39 -3.75 15.09 -16.64
CA LEU A 39 -3.33 14.84 -18.02
C LEU A 39 -2.91 16.13 -18.76
N GLY A 40 -2.95 17.30 -18.11
CA GLY A 40 -2.76 18.58 -18.75
C GLY A 40 -1.57 19.42 -18.27
N VAL A 41 -0.88 19.03 -17.22
CA VAL A 41 0.23 19.83 -16.67
C VAL A 41 1.56 19.40 -17.26
N PRO A 42 2.26 20.27 -18.03
CA PRO A 42 3.58 19.94 -18.55
C PRO A 42 4.57 19.56 -17.43
N GLY A 43 5.24 18.43 -17.59
CA GLY A 43 6.20 17.90 -16.60
C GLY A 43 5.59 17.07 -15.45
N LEU A 44 4.28 16.96 -15.37
CA LEU A 44 3.57 16.14 -14.38
C LEU A 44 2.84 14.93 -15.00
N ALA A 45 3.24 14.53 -16.19
CA ALA A 45 2.67 13.35 -16.84
C ALA A 45 2.97 12.10 -16.00
N ASN A 46 1.91 11.43 -15.56
CA ASN A 46 1.99 10.14 -14.91
C ASN A 46 1.51 9.06 -15.88
N PRO A 47 2.44 8.38 -16.57
CA PRO A 47 2.07 7.37 -17.56
C PRO A 47 1.47 6.10 -16.92
N GLY A 48 1.47 6.00 -15.60
CA GLY A 48 1.09 4.79 -14.89
C GLY A 48 2.23 3.79 -14.77
N PHE A 49 1.87 2.54 -14.53
CA PHE A 49 2.80 1.46 -14.21
C PHE A 49 2.57 0.28 -15.13
N ASN A 50 3.62 -0.50 -15.36
CA ASN A 50 3.53 -1.73 -16.15
C ASN A 50 4.55 -2.73 -15.63
N ASN A 51 4.09 -3.88 -15.12
CA ASN A 51 4.94 -4.93 -14.54
C ASN A 51 5.95 -4.37 -13.52
N GLN A 52 5.45 -3.58 -12.57
CA GLN A 52 6.26 -2.88 -11.58
C GLN A 52 5.73 -3.07 -10.17
N THR A 53 6.61 -2.97 -9.19
CA THR A 53 6.27 -2.86 -7.78
C THR A 53 6.43 -1.42 -7.32
N LEU A 54 5.37 -0.88 -6.73
CA LEU A 54 5.38 0.39 -6.03
C LEU A 54 5.55 0.12 -4.55
N ARG A 55 6.44 0.84 -3.90
CA ARG A 55 6.57 0.85 -2.45
C ARG A 55 6.32 2.25 -1.94
N GLN A 56 5.26 2.37 -1.18
CA GLN A 56 4.89 3.61 -0.50
C GLN A 56 5.31 3.54 0.95
N ILE A 57 5.95 4.61 1.43
CA ILE A 57 6.27 4.77 2.84
C ILE A 57 5.17 5.66 3.44
N VAL A 58 4.56 5.20 4.51
CA VAL A 58 3.46 5.91 5.18
C VAL A 58 3.78 6.07 6.66
N HIS A 59 3.67 7.29 7.17
CA HIS A 59 3.87 7.59 8.58
C HIS A 59 2.54 7.47 9.30
N ILE A 60 2.46 6.53 10.24
CA ILE A 60 1.23 6.27 10.98
C ILE A 60 1.21 7.01 12.33
N SER A 61 0.01 7.37 12.79
CA SER A 61 -0.18 8.05 14.08
C SER A 61 -0.44 7.09 15.23
N VAL A 62 -1.17 6.00 14.98
CA VAL A 62 -1.59 5.02 16.00
C VAL A 62 -1.03 3.66 15.67
N GLY A 63 -0.39 3.02 16.62
CA GLY A 63 0.14 1.66 16.52
C GLY A 63 -0.94 0.59 16.74
N GLY A 64 -0.55 -0.67 16.55
CA GLY A 64 -1.44 -1.80 16.73
C GLY A 64 -0.75 -3.14 16.53
N ARG A 65 -1.50 -4.23 16.75
CA ARG A 65 -0.99 -5.59 16.57
C ARG A 65 -1.43 -6.23 15.26
N ARG A 66 -2.47 -5.67 14.64
CA ARG A 66 -3.02 -6.13 13.35
C ARG A 66 -3.23 -4.96 12.43
N VAL A 67 -3.02 -5.19 11.14
CA VAL A 67 -3.08 -4.16 10.09
C VAL A 67 -4.01 -4.60 8.97
N ARG A 68 -4.78 -3.67 8.42
CA ARG A 68 -5.48 -3.79 7.14
C ARG A 68 -5.05 -2.65 6.23
N VAL A 69 -4.96 -2.93 4.95
CA VAL A 69 -4.71 -1.92 3.94
C VAL A 69 -5.95 -1.75 3.07
N ARG A 70 -6.36 -0.51 2.87
CA ARG A 70 -7.44 -0.16 1.96
C ARG A 70 -6.84 0.36 0.66
N LEU A 71 -7.25 -0.23 -0.45
CA LEU A 71 -6.82 0.16 -1.78
C LEU A 71 -8.04 0.61 -2.59
N SER A 72 -7.88 1.67 -3.36
CA SER A 72 -8.91 2.12 -4.29
C SER A 72 -8.31 2.48 -5.63
N THR A 73 -9.13 2.52 -6.66
CA THR A 73 -8.73 2.98 -7.99
C THR A 73 -9.63 4.13 -8.42
N PHE A 74 -9.03 5.10 -9.10
CA PHE A 74 -9.72 6.28 -9.62
C PHE A 74 -9.96 6.19 -11.15
N GLY A 75 -9.48 5.14 -11.79
CA GLY A 75 -9.53 4.99 -13.24
C GLY A 75 -10.90 4.50 -13.77
N ALA A 76 -11.11 4.66 -15.06
CA ALA A 76 -12.24 4.08 -15.78
C ALA A 76 -12.09 2.56 -16.01
N SER A 77 -10.90 2.03 -15.80
CA SER A 77 -10.57 0.60 -15.93
C SER A 77 -10.32 -0.02 -14.58
N GLY A 78 -10.60 -1.31 -14.44
CA GLY A 78 -10.24 -2.06 -13.24
C GLY A 78 -8.71 -2.14 -13.07
N LEU A 79 -8.26 -2.15 -11.81
CA LEU A 79 -6.85 -2.25 -11.47
C LEU A 79 -6.52 -3.66 -10.97
N VAL A 80 -5.61 -4.34 -11.65
CA VAL A 80 -5.13 -5.66 -11.21
C VAL A 80 -3.97 -5.47 -10.24
N ILE A 81 -4.14 -5.96 -9.03
CA ILE A 81 -3.08 -6.13 -8.03
C ILE A 81 -2.64 -7.58 -8.08
N GLY A 82 -1.42 -7.82 -8.52
CA GLY A 82 -0.86 -9.17 -8.63
C GLY A 82 -0.31 -9.69 -7.30
N ALA A 83 0.08 -8.79 -6.40
CA ALA A 83 0.44 -9.09 -5.01
C ALA A 83 0.58 -7.77 -4.22
N ALA A 84 0.37 -7.84 -2.91
CA ALA A 84 0.58 -6.73 -2.00
C ALA A 84 1.24 -7.21 -0.69
N HIS A 85 2.08 -6.36 -0.12
CA HIS A 85 2.81 -6.63 1.12
C HIS A 85 2.84 -5.39 2.01
N ILE A 86 2.94 -5.61 3.31
CA ILE A 86 3.19 -4.57 4.29
C ILE A 86 4.34 -4.99 5.22
N ALA A 87 5.18 -4.03 5.60
CA ALA A 87 6.30 -4.26 6.50
C ALA A 87 6.61 -3.00 7.31
N LEU A 88 7.37 -3.14 8.38
CA LEU A 88 8.00 -2.00 9.05
C LEU A 88 9.11 -1.44 8.12
N HIS A 89 9.10 -0.13 7.94
CA HIS A 89 10.11 0.56 7.16
C HIS A 89 11.43 0.66 7.92
N ALA A 90 12.55 0.51 7.21
CA ALA A 90 13.88 0.68 7.78
C ALA A 90 14.51 2.00 7.32
N THR A 91 14.97 2.06 6.08
CA THR A 91 15.56 3.27 5.48
C THR A 91 15.52 3.18 3.96
N GLY A 92 15.27 4.29 3.29
CA GLY A 92 15.15 4.31 1.83
C GLY A 92 14.06 3.34 1.35
N ALA A 93 14.39 2.44 0.46
CA ALA A 93 13.46 1.39 0.00
C ALA A 93 13.51 0.11 0.85
N ALA A 94 14.31 0.06 1.93
CA ALA A 94 14.48 -1.16 2.73
C ALA A 94 13.37 -1.31 3.79
N ILE A 95 13.09 -2.56 4.13
CA ILE A 95 12.18 -2.95 5.21
C ILE A 95 12.95 -3.63 6.34
N LEU A 96 12.40 -3.62 7.55
CA LEU A 96 12.97 -4.37 8.67
C LEU A 96 12.83 -5.88 8.41
N THR A 97 13.93 -6.58 8.61
CA THR A 97 13.97 -8.04 8.44
C THR A 97 12.94 -8.72 9.35
N GLY A 98 12.19 -9.68 8.79
CA GLY A 98 11.17 -10.44 9.52
C GLY A 98 9.82 -9.72 9.67
N SER A 99 9.69 -8.45 9.27
CA SER A 99 8.44 -7.70 9.37
C SER A 99 7.52 -7.82 8.15
N ASP A 100 8.00 -8.39 7.04
CA ASP A 100 7.20 -8.52 5.81
C ASP A 100 5.98 -9.42 6.00
N ARG A 101 4.81 -8.96 5.58
CA ARG A 101 3.56 -9.70 5.60
C ARG A 101 2.89 -9.60 4.25
N THR A 102 2.52 -10.74 3.68
CA THR A 102 1.69 -10.78 2.48
C THR A 102 0.28 -10.33 2.84
N LEU A 103 -0.27 -9.42 2.07
CA LEU A 103 -1.67 -9.02 2.14
C LEU A 103 -2.49 -9.92 1.24
N THR A 104 -3.64 -10.35 1.75
CA THR A 104 -4.64 -11.11 0.99
C THR A 104 -5.97 -10.35 0.96
N PHE A 105 -6.83 -10.74 0.05
CA PHE A 105 -8.15 -10.17 -0.18
C PHE A 105 -9.15 -11.32 -0.29
N GLY A 106 -9.87 -11.61 0.79
CA GLY A 106 -10.69 -12.82 0.90
C GLY A 106 -9.87 -14.10 0.78
N GLY A 107 -8.69 -14.14 1.39
CA GLY A 107 -7.74 -15.27 1.33
C GLY A 107 -6.89 -15.36 0.06
N THR A 108 -7.10 -14.49 -0.93
CA THR A 108 -6.37 -14.51 -2.21
C THR A 108 -5.30 -13.41 -2.24
N PRO A 109 -4.05 -13.70 -2.64
CA PRO A 109 -2.96 -12.71 -2.65
C PRO A 109 -3.06 -11.69 -3.79
N SER A 110 -3.97 -11.89 -4.74
CA SER A 110 -4.22 -11.01 -5.87
C SER A 110 -5.68 -10.60 -5.93
N ILE A 111 -5.96 -9.43 -6.52
CA ILE A 111 -7.31 -8.92 -6.69
C ILE A 111 -7.41 -8.01 -7.90
N THR A 112 -8.56 -7.98 -8.54
CA THR A 112 -8.93 -6.93 -9.48
C THR A 112 -9.88 -5.96 -8.79
N ILE A 113 -9.46 -4.71 -8.64
CA ILE A 113 -10.28 -3.64 -8.07
C ILE A 113 -11.13 -3.05 -9.21
N PRO A 114 -12.47 -3.12 -9.14
CA PRO A 114 -13.32 -2.50 -10.15
C PRO A 114 -13.13 -0.98 -10.22
N PRO A 115 -13.48 -0.33 -11.32
CA PRO A 115 -13.40 1.13 -11.46
C PRO A 115 -14.14 1.85 -10.32
N GLY A 116 -13.48 2.80 -9.67
CA GLY A 116 -14.04 3.58 -8.58
C GLY A 116 -14.32 2.79 -7.28
N ALA A 117 -13.97 1.52 -7.23
CA ALA A 117 -14.19 0.70 -6.05
C ALA A 117 -13.04 0.86 -5.03
N LEU A 118 -13.37 0.53 -3.78
CA LEU A 118 -12.44 0.41 -2.68
C LEU A 118 -12.47 -1.05 -2.19
N VAL A 119 -11.29 -1.62 -1.97
CA VAL A 119 -11.13 -2.95 -1.38
C VAL A 119 -10.33 -2.85 -0.09
N VAL A 120 -10.57 -3.79 0.81
CA VAL A 120 -9.86 -3.88 2.09
C VAL A 120 -9.15 -5.24 2.14
N SER A 121 -7.88 -5.25 2.52
CA SER A 121 -7.16 -6.52 2.72
C SER A 121 -7.70 -7.27 3.93
N ASP A 122 -7.45 -8.56 3.94
CA ASP A 122 -7.59 -9.35 5.17
C ASP A 122 -6.63 -8.80 6.23
N PRO A 123 -6.95 -8.95 7.53
CA PRO A 123 -6.06 -8.53 8.59
C PRO A 123 -4.79 -9.37 8.62
N VAL A 124 -3.65 -8.74 8.85
CA VAL A 124 -2.37 -9.43 9.08
C VAL A 124 -1.80 -9.09 10.45
N GLU A 125 -1.22 -10.08 11.12
CA GLU A 125 -0.52 -9.89 12.38
C GLU A 125 0.82 -9.18 12.12
N LEU A 126 0.90 -7.94 12.58
CA LEU A 126 2.10 -7.12 12.52
C LEU A 126 2.08 -6.18 13.72
N ASN A 127 3.01 -6.34 14.63
CA ASN A 127 3.14 -5.42 15.75
C ASN A 127 3.77 -4.11 15.27
N VAL A 128 2.97 -3.07 15.22
CA VAL A 128 3.35 -1.76 14.68
C VAL A 128 3.40 -0.76 15.83
N PRO A 129 4.58 -0.17 16.11
CA PRO A 129 4.67 0.93 17.07
C PRO A 129 3.88 2.15 16.59
N GLU A 130 3.39 2.95 17.52
CA GLU A 130 2.85 4.27 17.19
C GLU A 130 3.93 5.17 16.59
N LEU A 131 3.54 6.16 15.79
CA LEU A 131 4.43 7.15 15.17
C LEU A 131 5.59 6.50 14.39
N SER A 132 5.32 5.37 13.73
CA SER A 132 6.31 4.64 12.94
C SER A 132 5.98 4.69 11.44
N ASP A 133 6.98 4.33 10.63
CA ASP A 133 6.83 4.26 9.19
C ASP A 133 6.59 2.82 8.75
N LEU A 134 5.59 2.65 7.89
CA LEU A 134 5.30 1.40 7.21
C LEU A 134 5.65 1.49 5.73
N ALA A 135 6.11 0.38 5.19
CA ALA A 135 6.33 0.19 3.76
C ALA A 135 5.22 -0.68 3.19
N VAL A 136 4.37 -0.12 2.35
CA VAL A 136 3.35 -0.87 1.61
C VAL A 136 3.84 -1.06 0.19
N SER A 137 3.96 -2.31 -0.23
CA SER A 137 4.46 -2.70 -1.54
C SER A 137 3.35 -3.33 -2.36
N ILE A 138 3.11 -2.81 -3.56
CA ILE A 138 2.02 -3.24 -4.44
C ILE A 138 2.63 -3.58 -5.80
N PHE A 139 2.44 -4.82 -6.25
CA PHE A 139 2.84 -5.26 -7.58
C PHE A 139 1.66 -5.15 -8.55
N VAL A 140 1.87 -4.43 -9.64
CA VAL A 140 0.94 -4.32 -10.76
C VAL A 140 1.51 -5.05 -11.97
N PRO A 141 0.90 -6.16 -12.41
CA PRO A 141 1.47 -7.01 -13.46
C PRO A 141 1.28 -6.46 -14.87
N GLY A 142 0.36 -5.55 -15.07
CA GLY A 142 0.00 -5.00 -16.37
C GLY A 142 0.01 -3.48 -16.40
N ASN A 143 -0.28 -2.93 -17.58
CA ASN A 143 -0.39 -1.48 -17.75
C ASN A 143 -1.62 -0.96 -17.01
N THR A 144 -1.42 -0.01 -16.11
CA THR A 144 -2.50 0.61 -15.32
C THR A 144 -3.15 1.78 -16.03
N GLY A 145 -2.58 2.25 -17.15
CA GLY A 145 -2.88 3.58 -17.65
C GLY A 145 -2.46 4.66 -16.65
N PRO A 146 -2.84 5.92 -16.87
CA PRO A 146 -2.53 7.02 -15.97
C PRO A 146 -3.04 6.72 -14.55
N ALA A 147 -2.15 6.83 -13.57
CA ALA A 147 -2.47 6.50 -12.18
C ALA A 147 -2.81 7.74 -11.38
N ALA A 148 -3.78 7.61 -10.47
CA ALA A 148 -4.08 8.63 -9.48
C ALA A 148 -2.85 8.94 -8.62
N TRP A 149 -2.74 10.15 -8.15
CA TRP A 149 -1.60 10.61 -7.37
C TRP A 149 -2.02 11.59 -6.29
N HIS A 150 -1.10 11.92 -5.40
CA HIS A 150 -1.24 13.00 -4.45
C HIS A 150 -0.12 14.00 -4.66
N PHE A 151 -0.48 15.23 -4.99
CA PHE A 151 0.47 16.32 -5.13
C PHE A 151 1.03 16.68 -3.74
N GLU A 152 2.33 16.88 -3.63
CA GLU A 152 3.01 17.19 -2.37
C GLU A 152 2.97 16.07 -1.30
N GLY A 153 2.95 14.81 -1.70
CA GLY A 153 3.23 13.71 -0.77
C GLY A 153 4.59 13.91 -0.09
N ARG A 154 4.61 14.02 1.24
CA ARG A 154 5.84 14.34 2.01
C ARG A 154 6.72 13.14 2.26
N GLN A 155 6.31 11.96 1.82
CA GLN A 155 7.06 10.71 1.93
C GLN A 155 7.52 10.23 0.55
N THR A 156 8.71 9.63 0.51
CA THR A 156 9.25 9.07 -0.71
C THR A 156 8.58 7.75 -1.04
N SER A 157 8.15 7.59 -2.28
CA SER A 157 7.74 6.30 -2.82
C SER A 157 8.80 5.76 -3.78
N PHE A 158 8.90 4.45 -3.87
CA PHE A 158 9.88 3.76 -4.70
C PHE A 158 9.17 2.93 -5.75
N ILE A 159 9.74 2.90 -6.96
CA ILE A 159 9.22 2.12 -8.08
C ILE A 159 10.33 1.21 -8.55
N SER A 160 10.02 -0.09 -8.71
CA SER A 160 10.98 -1.03 -9.29
C SER A 160 11.17 -0.78 -10.79
N PRO A 161 12.31 -1.13 -11.38
CA PRO A 161 12.48 -1.09 -12.82
C PRO A 161 11.46 -1.96 -13.56
N SER A 162 11.33 -3.20 -13.15
CA SER A 162 10.28 -4.14 -13.57
C SER A 162 10.21 -5.32 -12.60
N GLY A 163 9.07 -6.02 -12.57
CA GLY A 163 8.87 -7.23 -11.79
C GLY A 163 8.56 -7.01 -10.31
N ARG A 164 8.56 -8.15 -9.57
CA ARG A 164 8.20 -8.19 -8.15
C ARG A 164 9.40 -7.95 -7.25
N PHE A 165 9.32 -6.97 -6.35
CA PHE A 165 10.32 -6.70 -5.33
C PHE A 165 9.64 -6.47 -3.97
N TYR A 166 9.69 -7.45 -3.08
CA TYR A 166 9.10 -7.33 -1.73
C TYR A 166 10.15 -7.17 -0.65
N SER A 167 11.29 -7.83 -0.77
CA SER A 167 12.39 -7.69 0.17
C SER A 167 13.68 -7.32 -0.57
N LYS A 168 14.27 -6.16 -0.26
CA LYS A 168 15.68 -5.97 -0.50
C LYS A 168 16.38 -6.38 0.78
N ARG A 169 17.01 -7.57 0.80
CA ARG A 169 17.97 -7.91 1.84
C ARG A 169 19.07 -6.84 1.80
N ARG A 170 19.45 -6.31 2.93
CA ARG A 170 20.81 -5.82 3.07
C ARG A 170 21.69 -7.07 3.05
N ASP A 171 22.39 -7.29 1.97
CA ASP A 171 23.53 -8.16 1.99
C ASP A 171 24.52 -7.50 2.97
N ALA A 172 24.79 -8.21 4.07
CA ALA A 172 25.82 -7.82 5.01
C ALA A 172 27.15 -7.89 4.26
N GLY A 173 27.74 -6.73 4.01
CA GLY A 173 29.14 -6.58 3.68
C GLY A 173 29.94 -6.49 4.95
#